data_789ae22b7009dcc426aa367f8ea64f2f
#
_entry.id   789ae22b7009dcc426aa367f8ea64f2f
#
_cell.length_a   1.000
_cell.length_b   1.000
_cell.length_c   1.000
_cell.angle_alpha   90.00
_cell.angle_beta   90.00
_cell.angle_gamma   90.00
#
_symmetry.space_group_name_H-M   'P 1'
#
loop_
_entity.id
_entity.type
_entity.pdbx_description
1 polymer ?
#
loop_
_entity_poly.entity_id
_entity_poly.type
_entity_poly.pdbx_seq_one_letter_code
_entity_poly.pdbx_strand_id
1 'polypeptide(L)'
;PVEIAAAIFKDGHDILRAVVRYRPARSRKWLERPLEPIGNDRWQGSFEPSELGRWHYVIEAWVDRYATMLDELDRKLAAGQVDLAGETAEAEVLFGAGELDEWRVAARGLGVKDRHRKVSSATLEADVERELARFGAWYELFPRSWGGFKGVEKALPRLAELGFDVLYLPPIHPIGTTNRKGKNNALVAKADDPGSPWAIGGPEGGHDAIHPDLGTSKDFDRLVAAGRAQGVEIALDFAIQCSPDHPWLEQHPEWFNRRPDGTLKYAENPPKRYQDIYNLNFDSEDWRALWDALRDVVLHWCRRGVRVYRVDNPHTKSVPFWEWLIGDVRAEFPETIFFAEAFTRPAMMTTLAKIGFSQSYTYFTWKNTKAELAEFLELLLGWAPYYRPNFFVNTPDILHEYLQLGGPPAFQARLVLAATLSPSYGIYSGYERFERVPVAADSEEYVDSEKYEVKQRALDGPLLPLVQRLNEIRRTEPVLQRFENLRLLDTHGEHVFAYAKGTEIAVAVNLDPRLPREDVVVVPAELGLPEEFPVYDLLTGERYHWRTGRNYVGLVPGGAHVMKIGA
;
A
#
# COMPACT_ATOMS: atom_id res chain seq x y z
N PRO A 1 9.78 0.47 -13.41
CA PRO A 1 10.90 1.39 -13.47
C PRO A 1 10.94 2.33 -12.25
N VAL A 2 12.12 2.83 -11.89
CA VAL A 2 12.32 3.92 -10.93
C VAL A 2 12.54 5.18 -11.76
N GLU A 3 11.60 6.12 -11.69
CA GLU A 3 11.69 7.38 -12.42
C GLU A 3 12.59 8.37 -11.67
N ILE A 4 13.46 9.04 -12.40
CA ILE A 4 14.42 10.01 -11.88
C ILE A 4 14.16 11.36 -12.54
N ALA A 5 14.05 12.39 -11.72
CA ALA A 5 14.02 13.76 -12.17
C ALA A 5 15.03 14.60 -11.37
N ALA A 6 15.74 15.49 -12.05
CA ALA A 6 16.73 16.37 -11.42
C ALA A 6 16.74 17.75 -12.08
N ALA A 7 17.14 18.77 -11.32
CA ALA A 7 17.56 20.06 -11.86
C ALA A 7 19.08 20.04 -12.00
N ILE A 8 19.58 20.17 -13.24
CA ILE A 8 21.02 20.13 -13.54
C ILE A 8 21.33 21.33 -14.45
N PHE A 9 22.14 22.22 -13.93
CA PHE A 9 22.51 23.46 -14.63
C PHE A 9 23.95 23.90 -14.29
N LYS A 10 24.49 24.74 -15.10
CA LYS A 10 25.81 25.36 -14.96
C LYS A 10 25.76 26.80 -15.50
N ASP A 11 26.63 27.63 -14.99
CA ASP A 11 26.93 28.95 -15.57
C ASP A 11 27.48 28.80 -17.01
N GLY A 12 27.14 29.76 -17.87
CA GLY A 12 27.59 29.78 -19.28
C GLY A 12 26.70 29.01 -20.24
N HIS A 13 27.27 28.60 -21.35
CA HIS A 13 26.55 27.95 -22.48
C HIS A 13 27.05 26.53 -22.76
N ASP A 14 27.78 25.93 -21.83
CA ASP A 14 28.28 24.58 -21.98
C ASP A 14 27.14 23.58 -22.14
N ILE A 15 27.32 22.62 -23.02
CA ILE A 15 26.43 21.48 -23.14
C ILE A 15 26.73 20.49 -22.03
N LEU A 16 25.70 20.10 -21.31
CA LEU A 16 25.80 19.15 -20.23
C LEU A 16 25.36 17.76 -20.66
N ARG A 17 25.93 16.75 -20.00
CA ARG A 17 25.43 15.36 -19.98
C ARG A 17 25.16 14.93 -18.56
N ALA A 18 24.19 14.04 -18.42
CA ALA A 18 23.88 13.44 -17.12
C ALA A 18 23.51 11.96 -17.27
N VAL A 19 23.80 11.22 -16.21
CA VAL A 19 23.40 9.80 -16.08
C VAL A 19 22.90 9.54 -14.67
N VAL A 20 22.00 8.60 -14.53
CA VAL A 20 21.76 7.91 -13.26
C VAL A 20 22.65 6.68 -13.20
N ARG A 21 23.45 6.54 -12.15
CA ARG A 21 24.16 5.31 -11.82
C ARG A 21 23.44 4.62 -10.69
N TYR A 22 23.23 3.33 -10.82
CA TYR A 22 22.40 2.55 -9.89
C TYR A 22 22.95 1.15 -9.68
N ARG A 23 22.66 0.56 -8.53
CA ARG A 23 23.06 -0.80 -8.17
C ARG A 23 22.17 -1.34 -7.05
N PRO A 24 21.98 -2.66 -6.91
CA PRO A 24 21.51 -3.24 -5.67
C PRO A 24 22.42 -2.83 -4.50
N ALA A 25 21.84 -2.60 -3.31
CA ALA A 25 22.63 -2.18 -2.15
C ALA A 25 23.77 -3.15 -1.81
N ARG A 26 23.53 -4.46 -2.04
CA ARG A 26 24.51 -5.54 -1.81
C ARG A 26 25.57 -5.68 -2.90
N SER A 27 25.39 -5.06 -4.07
CA SER A 27 26.32 -5.13 -5.18
C SER A 27 27.36 -4.01 -5.10
N ARG A 28 28.58 -4.29 -5.58
CA ARG A 28 29.61 -3.26 -5.80
C ARG A 28 29.62 -2.74 -7.23
N LYS A 29 28.93 -3.42 -8.16
CA LYS A 29 28.94 -3.06 -9.59
C LYS A 29 27.83 -2.04 -9.87
N TRP A 30 28.24 -0.87 -10.35
CA TRP A 30 27.32 0.16 -10.82
C TRP A 30 26.91 -0.10 -12.27
N LEU A 31 25.63 0.09 -12.55
CA LEU A 31 25.04 0.23 -13.87
C LEU A 31 24.75 1.70 -14.13
N GLU A 32 24.51 2.10 -15.36
CA GLU A 32 24.16 3.48 -15.68
C GLU A 32 23.15 3.57 -16.83
N ARG A 33 22.36 4.66 -16.80
CA ARG A 33 21.41 5.08 -17.84
C ARG A 33 21.53 6.58 -18.05
N PRO A 34 21.40 7.09 -19.29
CA PRO A 34 21.38 8.53 -19.53
C PRO A 34 20.15 9.17 -18.91
N LEU A 35 20.28 10.44 -18.55
CA LEU A 35 19.19 11.36 -18.31
C LEU A 35 19.06 12.30 -19.50
N GLU A 36 17.83 12.62 -19.89
CA GLU A 36 17.54 13.50 -21.00
C GLU A 36 17.04 14.86 -20.49
N PRO A 37 17.48 15.98 -21.11
CA PRO A 37 17.00 17.30 -20.77
C PRO A 37 15.55 17.48 -21.29
N ILE A 38 14.65 17.95 -20.43
CA ILE A 38 13.23 18.20 -20.74
C ILE A 38 12.87 19.69 -20.74
N GLY A 39 13.87 20.56 -20.74
CA GLY A 39 13.71 22.02 -20.68
C GLY A 39 13.77 22.57 -19.25
N ASN A 40 14.00 23.88 -19.15
CA ASN A 40 14.10 24.62 -17.87
C ASN A 40 15.05 23.94 -16.85
N ASP A 41 16.22 23.52 -17.32
CA ASP A 41 17.23 22.82 -16.51
C ASP A 41 16.74 21.51 -15.86
N ARG A 42 15.59 21.00 -16.28
CA ARG A 42 15.05 19.72 -15.80
C ARG A 42 15.55 18.58 -16.68
N TRP A 43 15.94 17.51 -16.01
CA TRP A 43 16.42 16.29 -16.60
C TRP A 43 15.60 15.12 -16.09
N GLN A 44 15.33 14.15 -16.95
CA GLN A 44 14.52 12.98 -16.63
C GLN A 44 15.12 11.72 -17.22
N GLY A 45 14.90 10.61 -16.55
CA GLY A 45 15.24 9.27 -17.00
C GLY A 45 14.69 8.22 -16.05
N SER A 46 15.00 6.97 -16.31
CA SER A 46 14.58 5.88 -15.42
C SER A 46 15.57 4.72 -15.46
N PHE A 47 15.50 3.88 -14.46
CA PHE A 47 16.15 2.57 -14.48
C PHE A 47 15.19 1.47 -14.04
N GLU A 48 15.42 0.26 -14.54
CA GLU A 48 14.65 -0.92 -14.15
C GLU A 48 15.45 -1.78 -13.18
N PRO A 49 15.00 -1.89 -11.94
CA PRO A 49 15.57 -2.82 -10.97
C PRO A 49 15.35 -4.26 -11.42
N SER A 50 16.37 -5.10 -11.29
CA SER A 50 16.32 -6.52 -11.68
C SER A 50 15.99 -7.47 -10.52
N GLU A 51 15.96 -6.96 -9.29
CA GLU A 51 15.67 -7.74 -8.09
C GLU A 51 14.96 -6.88 -7.02
N LEU A 52 14.29 -7.52 -6.08
CA LEU A 52 13.65 -6.87 -4.94
C LEU A 52 14.69 -6.39 -3.93
N GLY A 53 14.27 -5.44 -3.07
CA GLY A 53 15.07 -4.89 -2.00
C GLY A 53 15.63 -3.51 -2.29
N ARG A 54 16.63 -3.11 -1.50
CA ARG A 54 17.18 -1.76 -1.55
C ARG A 54 18.16 -1.58 -2.70
N TRP A 55 17.99 -0.49 -3.44
CA TRP A 55 18.88 -0.03 -4.50
C TRP A 55 19.47 1.33 -4.11
N HIS A 56 20.75 1.50 -4.41
CA HIS A 56 21.44 2.78 -4.31
C HIS A 56 21.53 3.39 -5.70
N TYR A 57 21.34 4.70 -5.79
CA TYR A 57 21.57 5.43 -7.02
C TYR A 57 22.17 6.80 -6.76
N VAL A 58 22.90 7.31 -7.75
CA VAL A 58 23.49 8.64 -7.78
C VAL A 58 23.25 9.26 -9.14
N ILE A 59 23.09 10.56 -9.19
CA ILE A 59 23.03 11.34 -10.43
C ILE A 59 24.41 11.93 -10.65
N GLU A 60 25.02 11.65 -11.79
CA GLU A 60 26.27 12.24 -12.22
C GLU A 60 26.03 13.14 -13.41
N ALA A 61 26.61 14.34 -13.41
CA ALA A 61 26.56 15.29 -14.52
C ALA A 61 27.94 15.87 -14.79
N TRP A 62 28.20 16.22 -16.05
CA TRP A 62 29.47 16.79 -16.49
C TRP A 62 29.32 17.67 -17.72
N VAL A 63 30.34 18.47 -18.01
CA VAL A 63 30.42 19.26 -19.25
C VAL A 63 30.89 18.36 -20.40
N ASP A 64 30.10 18.32 -21.46
CA ASP A 64 30.51 17.70 -22.72
C ASP A 64 31.29 18.74 -23.56
N ARG A 65 32.63 18.80 -23.35
CA ARG A 65 33.50 19.72 -24.07
C ARG A 65 33.41 19.57 -25.57
N TYR A 66 33.24 18.36 -26.04
CA TYR A 66 33.18 18.00 -27.47
C TYR A 66 31.89 18.51 -28.09
N ALA A 67 30.75 18.27 -27.46
CA ALA A 67 29.46 18.79 -27.94
C ALA A 67 29.41 20.34 -27.83
N THR A 68 29.96 20.92 -26.77
CA THR A 68 30.04 22.37 -26.59
C THR A 68 30.84 23.03 -27.71
N MET A 69 32.01 22.46 -28.05
CA MET A 69 32.87 22.98 -29.13
C MET A 69 32.15 22.94 -30.50
N LEU A 70 31.49 21.80 -30.78
CA LEU A 70 30.75 21.65 -32.02
C LEU A 70 29.54 22.59 -32.11
N ASP A 71 28.80 22.75 -31.05
CA ASP A 71 27.64 23.66 -31.00
C ASP A 71 28.08 25.13 -31.21
N GLU A 72 29.22 25.50 -30.66
CA GLU A 72 29.80 26.81 -30.90
C GLU A 72 30.19 27.03 -32.37
N LEU A 73 30.90 26.05 -32.97
CA LEU A 73 31.25 26.10 -34.38
C LEU A 73 30.00 26.13 -35.27
N ASP A 74 29.02 25.26 -35.00
CA ASP A 74 27.78 25.21 -35.79
C ASP A 74 27.01 26.51 -35.72
N ARG A 75 26.92 27.16 -34.55
CA ARG A 75 26.26 28.46 -34.40
C ARG A 75 26.99 29.57 -35.17
N LYS A 76 28.31 29.61 -35.14
CA LYS A 76 29.14 30.59 -35.85
C LYS A 76 29.02 30.41 -37.36
N LEU A 77 29.08 29.18 -37.84
CA LEU A 77 28.85 28.86 -39.25
C LEU A 77 27.46 29.22 -39.73
N ALA A 78 26.44 28.91 -38.94
CA ALA A 78 25.05 29.30 -39.26
C ALA A 78 24.85 30.82 -39.29
N ALA A 79 25.62 31.60 -38.52
CA ALA A 79 25.64 33.05 -38.55
C ALA A 79 26.46 33.64 -39.70
N GLY A 80 27.07 32.80 -40.57
CA GLY A 80 27.85 33.24 -41.73
C GLY A 80 29.26 33.74 -41.36
N GLN A 81 29.79 33.41 -40.20
CA GLN A 81 31.16 33.76 -39.85
C GLN A 81 32.13 32.93 -40.67
N VAL A 82 33.12 33.61 -41.31
CA VAL A 82 34.09 32.95 -42.21
C VAL A 82 35.49 32.85 -41.61
N ASP A 83 35.80 33.65 -40.61
CA ASP A 83 37.09 33.59 -39.90
C ASP A 83 36.91 32.75 -38.60
N LEU A 84 37.15 31.48 -38.71
CA LEU A 84 37.06 30.48 -37.66
C LEU A 84 38.38 29.76 -37.37
N ALA A 85 39.51 30.42 -37.75
CA ALA A 85 40.82 29.78 -37.59
C ALA A 85 41.18 29.49 -36.12
N GLY A 86 40.74 30.38 -35.19
CA GLY A 86 40.93 30.18 -33.77
C GLY A 86 40.14 28.98 -33.25
N GLU A 87 38.85 28.92 -33.54
CA GLU A 87 37.95 27.85 -33.12
C GLU A 87 38.31 26.48 -33.73
N THR A 88 38.80 26.49 -34.98
CA THR A 88 39.30 25.28 -35.63
C THR A 88 40.56 24.78 -34.90
N ALA A 89 41.50 25.69 -34.56
CA ALA A 89 42.68 25.31 -33.78
C ALA A 89 42.34 24.75 -32.39
N GLU A 90 41.34 25.31 -31.72
CA GLU A 90 40.85 24.78 -30.44
C GLU A 90 40.21 23.42 -30.60
N ALA A 91 39.42 23.21 -31.68
CA ALA A 91 38.83 21.93 -32.00
C ALA A 91 39.92 20.88 -32.30
N GLU A 92 40.96 21.23 -33.06
CA GLU A 92 42.11 20.33 -33.32
C GLU A 92 42.86 19.94 -32.02
N VAL A 93 42.97 20.80 -31.07
CA VAL A 93 43.54 20.48 -29.76
C VAL A 93 42.66 19.49 -28.98
N LEU A 94 41.32 19.58 -29.14
CA LEU A 94 40.38 18.77 -28.43
C LEU A 94 40.16 17.40 -29.11
N PHE A 95 40.03 17.38 -30.43
CA PHE A 95 39.70 16.20 -31.23
C PHE A 95 40.90 15.54 -31.92
N GLY A 96 41.97 16.27 -32.10
CA GLY A 96 43.04 15.94 -33.05
C GLY A 96 42.81 16.55 -34.43
N ALA A 97 43.84 16.54 -35.28
CA ALA A 97 43.73 17.00 -36.66
C ALA A 97 42.63 16.25 -37.40
N GLY A 98 41.77 16.99 -38.13
CA GLY A 98 40.64 16.42 -38.86
C GLY A 98 39.65 17.48 -39.35
N GLU A 99 38.55 17.03 -39.92
CA GLU A 99 37.49 17.92 -40.42
C GLU A 99 36.25 17.87 -39.53
N LEU A 100 35.37 18.86 -39.67
CA LEU A 100 34.18 19.05 -38.84
C LEU A 100 33.29 17.79 -38.79
N ASP A 101 33.10 17.11 -39.90
CA ASP A 101 32.28 15.90 -39.96
C ASP A 101 32.93 14.71 -39.22
N GLU A 102 34.25 14.59 -39.24
CA GLU A 102 34.99 13.61 -38.46
C GLU A 102 34.86 13.90 -36.97
N TRP A 103 34.96 15.17 -36.55
CA TRP A 103 34.76 15.61 -35.17
C TRP A 103 33.34 15.35 -34.69
N ARG A 104 32.30 15.57 -35.50
CA ARG A 104 30.90 15.25 -35.16
C ARG A 104 30.70 13.75 -34.86
N VAL A 105 31.38 12.88 -35.61
CA VAL A 105 31.35 11.45 -35.35
C VAL A 105 32.08 11.09 -34.05
N ALA A 106 33.27 11.66 -33.85
CA ALA A 106 34.10 11.42 -32.68
C ALA A 106 33.45 11.90 -31.37
N ALA A 107 32.82 13.07 -31.39
CA ALA A 107 32.18 13.69 -30.24
C ALA A 107 31.17 12.79 -29.55
N ARG A 108 30.41 11.99 -30.32
CA ARG A 108 29.38 11.04 -29.78
C ARG A 108 29.98 10.05 -28.79
N GLY A 109 31.22 9.62 -29.01
CA GLY A 109 31.90 8.68 -28.12
C GLY A 109 32.77 9.33 -27.07
N LEU A 110 33.44 10.44 -27.42
CA LEU A 110 34.37 11.14 -26.53
C LEU A 110 33.63 11.85 -25.38
N GLY A 111 32.51 12.55 -25.65
CA GLY A 111 31.73 13.26 -24.65
C GLY A 111 31.10 12.34 -23.58
N VAL A 112 30.90 11.05 -23.90
CA VAL A 112 30.46 10.06 -22.91
C VAL A 112 31.60 9.58 -22.02
N LYS A 113 32.81 9.47 -22.57
CA LYS A 113 33.99 8.94 -21.87
C LYS A 113 34.69 10.00 -21.03
N ASP A 114 34.82 11.22 -21.56
CA ASP A 114 35.48 12.34 -20.90
C ASP A 114 34.48 13.11 -20.01
N ARG A 115 34.39 12.71 -18.75
CA ARG A 115 33.51 13.35 -17.76
C ARG A 115 34.15 14.60 -17.15
N HIS A 116 34.39 15.60 -18.00
CA HIS A 116 35.02 16.85 -17.58
C HIS A 116 34.19 17.61 -16.54
N ARG A 117 34.82 18.00 -15.41
CA ARG A 117 34.16 18.68 -14.30
C ARG A 117 32.93 17.92 -13.76
N LYS A 118 33.01 16.60 -13.71
CA LYS A 118 31.94 15.76 -13.19
C LYS A 118 31.59 16.12 -11.76
N VAL A 119 30.29 16.21 -11.51
CA VAL A 119 29.69 16.32 -10.17
C VAL A 119 28.79 15.12 -9.94
N SER A 120 28.58 14.77 -8.67
CA SER A 120 27.71 13.67 -8.27
C SER A 120 26.80 14.13 -7.14
N SER A 121 25.55 13.68 -7.16
CA SER A 121 24.67 13.83 -6.00
C SER A 121 25.18 13.02 -4.81
N ALA A 122 24.57 13.21 -3.64
CA ALA A 122 24.63 12.21 -2.58
C ALA A 122 24.06 10.87 -3.09
N THR A 123 24.43 9.77 -2.43
CA THR A 123 23.78 8.48 -2.68
C THR A 123 22.35 8.54 -2.19
N LEU A 124 21.43 8.23 -3.08
CA LEU A 124 19.99 8.13 -2.84
C LEU A 124 19.59 6.66 -2.82
N GLU A 125 18.45 6.36 -2.22
CA GLU A 125 17.96 4.99 -2.05
C GLU A 125 16.56 4.84 -2.67
N ALA A 126 16.30 3.65 -3.19
CA ALA A 126 14.98 3.22 -3.63
C ALA A 126 14.73 1.80 -3.15
N ASP A 127 13.62 1.58 -2.45
CA ASP A 127 13.19 0.25 -2.06
C ASP A 127 12.27 -0.33 -3.14
N VAL A 128 12.64 -1.48 -3.68
CA VAL A 128 11.90 -2.19 -4.72
C VAL A 128 11.14 -3.32 -4.07
N GLU A 129 9.83 -3.19 -4.08
CA GLU A 129 8.91 -4.14 -3.50
C GLU A 129 8.23 -4.99 -4.58
N ARG A 130 7.70 -6.15 -4.20
CA ARG A 130 6.90 -6.98 -5.10
C ARG A 130 5.54 -6.37 -5.39
N GLU A 131 4.87 -6.83 -6.44
CA GLU A 131 3.60 -6.27 -6.91
C GLU A 131 2.52 -6.25 -5.83
N LEU A 132 2.46 -7.26 -4.98
CA LEU A 132 1.49 -7.35 -3.87
C LEU A 132 1.58 -6.17 -2.89
N ALA A 133 2.71 -5.48 -2.82
CA ALA A 133 2.85 -4.24 -2.05
C ALA A 133 2.03 -3.07 -2.63
N ARG A 134 1.59 -3.17 -3.89
CA ARG A 134 0.82 -2.15 -4.59
C ARG A 134 -0.60 -2.60 -4.90
N PHE A 135 -0.80 -3.87 -5.27
CA PHE A 135 -2.06 -4.40 -5.78
C PHE A 135 -2.40 -5.71 -5.09
N GLY A 136 -3.64 -5.85 -4.60
CA GLY A 136 -4.12 -7.09 -4.01
C GLY A 136 -5.51 -6.96 -3.39
N ALA A 137 -6.19 -8.09 -3.26
CA ALA A 137 -7.45 -8.25 -2.56
C ALA A 137 -7.23 -9.04 -1.27
N TRP A 138 -7.68 -8.50 -0.14
CA TRP A 138 -7.45 -9.05 1.19
C TRP A 138 -8.74 -9.62 1.78
N TYR A 139 -8.63 -10.76 2.45
CA TYR A 139 -9.68 -11.34 3.27
C TYR A 139 -9.18 -11.53 4.69
N GLU A 140 -9.88 -10.99 5.68
CA GLU A 140 -9.57 -11.13 7.09
C GLU A 140 -10.47 -12.18 7.75
N LEU A 141 -9.90 -13.12 8.50
CA LEU A 141 -10.66 -14.09 9.28
C LEU A 141 -9.93 -14.50 10.57
N PHE A 142 -10.72 -14.83 11.59
CA PHE A 142 -10.21 -15.39 12.85
C PHE A 142 -10.10 -16.92 12.74
N PRO A 143 -8.88 -17.51 12.78
CA PRO A 143 -8.71 -18.95 12.60
C PRO A 143 -9.53 -19.81 13.57
N ARG A 144 -9.74 -19.32 14.80
CA ARG A 144 -10.53 -20.03 15.83
C ARG A 144 -11.99 -20.26 15.41
N SER A 145 -12.57 -19.38 14.60
CA SER A 145 -13.94 -19.52 14.07
C SER A 145 -14.04 -20.43 12.85
N TRP A 146 -12.89 -20.89 12.34
CA TRP A 146 -12.80 -21.77 11.17
C TRP A 146 -12.29 -23.18 11.53
N GLY A 147 -12.17 -23.51 12.82
CA GLY A 147 -11.64 -24.79 13.27
C GLY A 147 -10.10 -24.87 13.24
N GLY A 148 -9.44 -23.74 13.51
CA GLY A 148 -7.99 -23.62 13.54
C GLY A 148 -7.36 -23.66 12.14
N PHE A 149 -6.06 -23.85 12.08
CA PHE A 149 -5.30 -23.83 10.82
C PHE A 149 -5.77 -24.88 9.81
N LYS A 150 -6.19 -26.05 10.27
CA LYS A 150 -6.74 -27.12 9.40
C LYS A 150 -8.04 -26.71 8.72
N GLY A 151 -8.88 -25.97 9.42
CA GLY A 151 -10.12 -25.45 8.84
C GLY A 151 -9.86 -24.30 7.87
N VAL A 152 -8.94 -23.39 8.20
CA VAL A 152 -8.51 -22.30 7.32
C VAL A 152 -7.88 -22.86 6.04
N GLU A 153 -7.02 -23.90 6.14
CA GLU A 153 -6.41 -24.56 4.98
C GLU A 153 -7.47 -25.07 3.99
N LYS A 154 -8.59 -25.61 4.49
CA LYS A 154 -9.71 -26.07 3.64
C LYS A 154 -10.44 -24.93 2.92
N ALA A 155 -10.38 -23.71 3.45
CA ALA A 155 -11.02 -22.54 2.84
C ALA A 155 -10.14 -21.91 1.73
N LEU A 156 -8.83 -22.17 1.70
CA LEU A 156 -7.90 -21.56 0.75
C LEU A 156 -8.29 -21.71 -0.73
N PRO A 157 -8.69 -22.91 -1.22
CA PRO A 157 -9.09 -23.04 -2.63
C PRO A 157 -10.24 -22.11 -3.01
N ARG A 158 -11.21 -21.95 -2.11
CA ARG A 158 -12.36 -21.07 -2.36
C ARG A 158 -11.96 -19.59 -2.30
N LEU A 159 -11.06 -19.20 -1.40
CA LEU A 159 -10.51 -17.85 -1.37
C LEU A 159 -9.74 -17.50 -2.65
N ALA A 160 -8.92 -18.43 -3.14
CA ALA A 160 -8.22 -18.28 -4.41
C ALA A 160 -9.18 -18.16 -5.60
N GLU A 161 -10.23 -18.99 -5.66
CA GLU A 161 -11.28 -18.95 -6.68
C GLU A 161 -12.02 -17.59 -6.67
N LEU A 162 -12.30 -17.05 -5.48
CA LEU A 162 -12.90 -15.72 -5.30
C LEU A 162 -11.95 -14.58 -5.68
N GLY A 163 -10.68 -14.87 -5.93
CA GLY A 163 -9.70 -13.90 -6.36
C GLY A 163 -9.04 -13.11 -5.24
N PHE A 164 -8.98 -13.62 -4.02
CA PHE A 164 -8.17 -13.02 -2.95
C PHE A 164 -6.70 -13.36 -3.10
N ASP A 165 -5.84 -12.39 -2.80
CA ASP A 165 -4.38 -12.50 -2.87
C ASP A 165 -3.77 -12.68 -1.49
N VAL A 166 -4.42 -12.16 -0.45
CA VAL A 166 -3.94 -12.19 0.94
C VAL A 166 -5.04 -12.67 1.87
N LEU A 167 -4.71 -13.64 2.70
CA LEU A 167 -5.50 -14.04 3.85
C LEU A 167 -4.84 -13.51 5.12
N TYR A 168 -5.47 -12.50 5.72
CA TYR A 168 -5.00 -11.89 6.96
C TYR A 168 -5.61 -12.60 8.17
N LEU A 169 -4.74 -13.01 9.09
CA LEU A 169 -5.08 -13.65 10.36
C LEU A 169 -4.77 -12.68 11.52
N PRO A 170 -5.76 -12.28 12.33
CA PRO A 170 -5.52 -11.67 13.63
C PRO A 170 -4.56 -12.52 14.48
N PRO A 171 -4.03 -11.98 15.61
CA PRO A 171 -2.96 -12.66 16.34
C PRO A 171 -3.27 -14.14 16.61
N ILE A 172 -2.31 -15.00 16.27
CA ILE A 172 -2.41 -16.47 16.40
C ILE A 172 -1.75 -17.00 17.68
N HIS A 173 -1.34 -16.09 18.55
CA HIS A 173 -0.52 -16.37 19.74
C HIS A 173 -1.37 -16.81 20.93
N PRO A 174 -0.76 -17.40 21.98
CA PRO A 174 -1.42 -17.65 23.25
C PRO A 174 -2.07 -16.39 23.82
N ILE A 175 -3.21 -16.56 24.46
CA ILE A 175 -4.01 -15.45 25.03
C ILE A 175 -3.96 -15.53 26.56
N GLY A 176 -3.65 -14.40 27.21
CA GLY A 176 -3.62 -14.30 28.66
C GLY A 176 -4.95 -14.63 29.35
N THR A 177 -4.89 -15.02 30.58
CA THR A 177 -6.04 -15.34 31.45
C THR A 177 -6.34 -14.24 32.45
N THR A 178 -5.30 -13.53 32.89
CA THR A 178 -5.43 -12.42 33.85
C THR A 178 -6.10 -11.21 33.19
N ASN A 179 -7.16 -10.70 33.79
CA ASN A 179 -8.01 -9.62 33.27
C ASN A 179 -8.63 -9.93 31.90
N ARG A 180 -8.75 -11.22 31.54
CA ARG A 180 -9.33 -11.65 30.27
C ARG A 180 -10.71 -11.01 30.05
N LYS A 181 -10.95 -10.52 28.85
CA LYS A 181 -12.24 -9.97 28.44
C LYS A 181 -13.22 -11.09 28.09
N GLY A 182 -14.46 -10.91 28.53
CA GLY A 182 -15.58 -11.76 28.14
C GLY A 182 -16.31 -11.26 26.90
N LYS A 183 -17.42 -11.93 26.57
CA LYS A 183 -18.28 -11.59 25.42
C LYS A 183 -18.62 -10.11 25.39
N ASN A 184 -18.65 -9.54 24.19
CA ASN A 184 -18.96 -8.13 23.96
C ASN A 184 -18.11 -7.17 24.83
N ASN A 185 -16.82 -7.51 25.03
CA ASN A 185 -15.87 -6.73 25.83
C ASN A 185 -16.21 -6.64 27.34
N ALA A 186 -16.94 -7.62 27.89
CA ALA A 186 -17.22 -7.65 29.31
C ALA A 186 -15.92 -7.68 30.13
N LEU A 187 -15.90 -6.97 31.26
CA LEU A 187 -14.71 -6.85 32.12
C LEU A 187 -14.29 -8.16 32.80
N VAL A 188 -15.21 -9.10 32.91
CA VAL A 188 -14.97 -10.40 33.55
C VAL A 188 -15.36 -11.49 32.55
N ALA A 189 -14.38 -12.30 32.19
CA ALA A 189 -14.60 -13.48 31.35
C ALA A 189 -15.24 -14.63 32.14
N LYS A 190 -16.10 -15.40 31.48
CA LYS A 190 -16.54 -16.71 31.94
C LYS A 190 -15.47 -17.75 31.61
N ALA A 191 -15.62 -18.94 32.15
CA ALA A 191 -14.64 -20.02 31.99
C ALA A 191 -14.44 -20.46 30.52
N ASP A 192 -15.47 -20.30 29.69
CA ASP A 192 -15.50 -20.67 28.28
C ASP A 192 -15.25 -19.47 27.30
N ASP A 193 -15.04 -18.27 27.84
CA ASP A 193 -14.75 -17.10 27.01
C ASP A 193 -13.30 -17.17 26.48
N PRO A 194 -13.08 -17.08 25.16
CA PRO A 194 -11.75 -17.25 24.58
C PRO A 194 -10.81 -16.06 24.82
N GLY A 195 -11.33 -14.91 25.21
CA GLY A 195 -10.59 -13.66 25.32
C GLY A 195 -10.24 -13.01 23.97
N SER A 196 -9.55 -11.88 24.04
CA SER A 196 -9.09 -11.13 22.88
C SER A 196 -7.78 -11.71 22.34
N PRO A 197 -7.65 -11.99 21.01
CA PRO A 197 -6.38 -12.42 20.42
C PRO A 197 -5.25 -11.40 20.60
N TRP A 198 -5.56 -10.13 20.79
CA TRP A 198 -4.57 -9.06 21.01
C TRP A 198 -4.03 -9.04 22.44
N ALA A 199 -4.61 -9.77 23.37
CA ALA A 199 -4.04 -9.99 24.71
C ALA A 199 -2.99 -11.10 24.66
N ILE A 200 -1.89 -10.84 23.95
CA ILE A 200 -0.87 -11.83 23.57
C ILE A 200 -0.04 -12.28 24.78
N GLY A 201 0.12 -13.57 24.92
CA GLY A 201 1.00 -14.23 25.88
C GLY A 201 0.26 -14.97 26.97
N GLY A 202 0.77 -16.14 27.30
CA GLY A 202 0.26 -17.06 28.31
C GLY A 202 1.32 -18.08 28.69
N PRO A 203 0.95 -19.11 29.47
CA PRO A 203 1.88 -20.17 29.87
C PRO A 203 2.54 -20.91 28.69
N GLU A 204 1.89 -20.91 27.53
CA GLU A 204 2.36 -21.57 26.31
C GLU A 204 3.39 -20.75 25.53
N GLY A 205 3.59 -19.47 25.89
CA GLY A 205 4.57 -18.60 25.25
C GLY A 205 4.03 -17.22 24.87
N GLY A 206 4.78 -16.48 24.08
CA GLY A 206 4.49 -15.11 23.63
C GLY A 206 4.25 -15.01 22.14
N HIS A 207 4.83 -13.96 21.52
CA HIS A 207 4.66 -13.61 20.10
C HIS A 207 5.28 -14.61 19.11
N ASP A 208 6.10 -15.53 19.56
CA ASP A 208 6.73 -16.61 18.78
C ASP A 208 6.02 -17.96 18.92
N ALA A 209 4.99 -18.03 19.78
CA ALA A 209 4.20 -19.22 20.04
C ALA A 209 2.83 -19.18 19.34
N ILE A 210 2.23 -20.35 19.17
CA ILE A 210 0.91 -20.55 18.58
C ILE A 210 -0.09 -20.93 19.68
N HIS A 211 -1.28 -20.34 19.65
CA HIS A 211 -2.37 -20.74 20.54
C HIS A 211 -2.73 -22.22 20.32
N PRO A 212 -2.78 -23.06 21.37
CA PRO A 212 -2.98 -24.52 21.23
C PRO A 212 -4.24 -24.91 20.43
N ASP A 213 -5.34 -24.16 20.58
CA ASP A 213 -6.60 -24.44 19.89
C ASP A 213 -6.54 -24.21 18.37
N LEU A 214 -5.54 -23.49 17.87
CA LEU A 214 -5.37 -23.23 16.44
C LEU A 214 -4.65 -24.37 15.72
N GLY A 215 -3.86 -25.16 16.45
CA GLY A 215 -3.07 -26.27 15.92
C GLY A 215 -1.60 -26.18 16.30
N THR A 216 -0.79 -26.99 15.65
CA THR A 216 0.66 -27.06 15.87
C THR A 216 1.42 -26.17 14.90
N SER A 217 2.72 -25.95 15.18
CA SER A 217 3.65 -25.30 14.26
C SER A 217 3.69 -25.98 12.88
N LYS A 218 3.57 -27.31 12.82
CA LYS A 218 3.50 -28.07 11.56
C LYS A 218 2.20 -27.80 10.81
N ASP A 219 1.09 -27.62 11.50
CA ASP A 219 -0.20 -27.25 10.88
C ASP A 219 -0.11 -25.85 10.29
N PHE A 220 0.56 -24.92 10.99
CA PHE A 220 0.81 -23.56 10.49
C PHE A 220 1.73 -23.55 9.25
N ASP A 221 2.87 -24.25 9.32
CA ASP A 221 3.81 -24.35 8.20
C ASP A 221 3.11 -24.93 6.94
N ARG A 222 2.21 -25.91 7.14
CA ARG A 222 1.40 -26.48 6.06
C ARG A 222 0.40 -25.48 5.51
N LEU A 223 -0.27 -24.70 6.36
CA LEU A 223 -1.18 -23.64 5.95
C LEU A 223 -0.46 -22.59 5.07
N VAL A 224 0.71 -22.13 5.51
CA VAL A 224 1.52 -21.17 4.75
C VAL A 224 1.94 -21.74 3.39
N ALA A 225 2.39 -22.99 3.37
CA ALA A 225 2.76 -23.66 2.12
C ALA A 225 1.56 -23.86 1.18
N ALA A 226 0.41 -24.25 1.71
CA ALA A 226 -0.83 -24.43 0.96
C ALA A 226 -1.35 -23.11 0.40
N GLY A 227 -1.30 -22.02 1.18
CA GLY A 227 -1.64 -20.68 0.73
C GLY A 227 -0.78 -20.25 -0.45
N ARG A 228 0.54 -20.37 -0.31
CA ARG A 228 1.48 -20.08 -1.41
C ARG A 228 1.21 -20.89 -2.67
N ALA A 229 0.90 -22.18 -2.53
CA ALA A 229 0.56 -23.05 -3.67
C ALA A 229 -0.73 -22.63 -4.39
N GLN A 230 -1.64 -21.97 -3.69
CA GLN A 230 -2.90 -21.43 -4.24
C GLN A 230 -2.77 -19.97 -4.71
N GLY A 231 -1.61 -19.34 -4.54
CA GLY A 231 -1.41 -17.92 -4.83
C GLY A 231 -2.03 -16.98 -3.78
N VAL A 232 -2.33 -17.48 -2.56
CA VAL A 232 -2.84 -16.70 -1.44
C VAL A 232 -1.77 -16.60 -0.36
N GLU A 233 -1.28 -15.39 -0.10
CA GLU A 233 -0.30 -15.14 0.95
C GLU A 233 -0.97 -15.10 2.33
N ILE A 234 -0.32 -15.73 3.32
CA ILE A 234 -0.77 -15.62 4.71
C ILE A 234 -0.15 -14.38 5.32
N ALA A 235 -0.98 -13.46 5.77
CA ALA A 235 -0.57 -12.28 6.53
C ALA A 235 -0.82 -12.51 8.02
N LEU A 236 0.17 -12.19 8.86
CA LEU A 236 0.02 -12.20 10.32
C LEU A 236 -0.13 -10.79 10.88
N ASP A 237 -0.87 -10.70 11.99
CA ASP A 237 -0.89 -9.50 12.80
C ASP A 237 0.43 -9.37 13.59
N PHE A 238 1.04 -8.21 13.56
CA PHE A 238 2.16 -7.86 14.43
C PHE A 238 1.72 -6.76 15.40
N ALA A 239 1.15 -7.21 16.53
CA ALA A 239 0.67 -6.36 17.62
C ALA A 239 1.73 -6.31 18.73
N ILE A 240 2.33 -5.13 18.91
CA ILE A 240 3.36 -4.91 19.94
C ILE A 240 2.71 -4.56 21.27
N GLN A 241 2.15 -5.58 21.90
CA GLN A 241 1.47 -5.49 23.20
C GLN A 241 1.40 -6.87 23.86
N CYS A 242 1.35 -6.91 25.17
CA CYS A 242 1.43 -8.15 25.94
C CYS A 242 0.24 -8.26 26.90
N SER A 243 -0.24 -9.48 27.13
CA SER A 243 -1.12 -9.77 28.26
C SER A 243 -0.37 -9.63 29.60
N PRO A 244 -1.08 -9.57 30.73
CA PRO A 244 -0.45 -9.67 32.04
C PRO A 244 0.34 -10.99 32.28
N ASP A 245 0.05 -12.04 31.50
CA ASP A 245 0.64 -13.37 31.64
C ASP A 245 1.77 -13.62 30.63
N HIS A 246 2.19 -12.59 29.88
CA HIS A 246 3.25 -12.73 28.88
C HIS A 246 4.59 -13.03 29.53
N PRO A 247 5.40 -14.00 29.03
CA PRO A 247 6.69 -14.36 29.60
C PRO A 247 7.66 -13.19 29.78
N TRP A 248 7.62 -12.19 28.90
CA TRP A 248 8.46 -10.99 28.99
C TRP A 248 8.20 -10.15 30.24
N LEU A 249 6.99 -10.22 30.83
CA LEU A 249 6.70 -9.46 32.05
C LEU A 249 7.53 -9.92 33.24
N GLU A 250 7.84 -11.21 33.30
CA GLU A 250 8.72 -11.79 34.31
C GLU A 250 10.21 -11.66 33.94
N GLN A 251 10.53 -11.89 32.63
CA GLN A 251 11.92 -11.92 32.13
C GLN A 251 12.52 -10.52 31.97
N HIS A 252 11.69 -9.53 31.58
CA HIS A 252 12.09 -8.17 31.23
C HIS A 252 11.08 -7.16 31.78
N PRO A 253 10.93 -7.05 33.11
CA PRO A 253 9.95 -6.13 33.73
C PRO A 253 10.21 -4.66 33.38
N GLU A 254 11.44 -4.29 33.01
CA GLU A 254 11.86 -2.96 32.56
C GLU A 254 11.31 -2.58 31.19
N TRP A 255 10.83 -3.53 30.40
CA TRP A 255 10.19 -3.28 29.10
C TRP A 255 8.74 -2.80 29.23
N PHE A 256 8.20 -2.67 30.44
CA PHE A 256 6.81 -2.31 30.67
C PHE A 256 6.66 -0.97 31.42
N ASN A 257 5.70 -0.17 30.98
CA ASN A 257 5.39 1.08 31.64
C ASN A 257 4.70 0.85 33.00
N ARG A 258 5.18 1.56 34.03
CA ARG A 258 4.59 1.53 35.37
C ARG A 258 4.08 2.91 35.76
N ARG A 259 3.05 2.93 36.61
CA ARG A 259 2.55 4.12 37.29
C ARG A 259 3.46 4.44 38.49
N PRO A 260 3.41 5.64 39.04
CA PRO A 260 4.21 5.99 40.22
C PRO A 260 4.00 5.13 41.46
N ASP A 261 2.84 4.46 41.57
CA ASP A 261 2.52 3.51 42.62
C ASP A 261 3.08 2.10 42.36
N GLY A 262 3.83 1.91 41.26
CA GLY A 262 4.42 0.63 40.87
C GLY A 262 3.49 -0.29 40.06
N THR A 263 2.21 0.05 39.90
CA THR A 263 1.28 -0.74 39.08
C THR A 263 1.61 -0.61 37.59
N LEU A 264 1.37 -1.68 36.83
CA LEU A 264 1.55 -1.69 35.39
C LEU A 264 0.51 -0.83 34.69
N LYS A 265 0.94 -0.13 33.65
CA LYS A 265 0.06 0.71 32.85
C LYS A 265 -0.52 -0.12 31.71
N TYR A 266 -1.84 -0.39 31.77
CA TYR A 266 -2.55 -1.03 30.66
C TYR A 266 -2.81 -0.07 29.50
N ALA A 267 -3.12 -0.62 28.33
CA ALA A 267 -3.43 0.14 27.14
C ALA A 267 -4.76 0.90 27.28
N GLU A 268 -4.77 2.15 26.85
CA GLU A 268 -5.97 3.01 26.89
C GLU A 268 -6.04 3.84 25.60
N ASN A 269 -7.27 4.00 25.12
CA ASN A 269 -7.63 5.03 24.14
C ASN A 269 -8.92 5.69 24.69
N PRO A 270 -8.80 6.67 25.60
CA PRO A 270 -9.94 7.19 26.35
C PRO A 270 -11.12 7.57 25.47
N PRO A 271 -12.36 7.14 25.85
CA PRO A 271 -12.71 6.47 27.09
C PRO A 271 -12.47 4.93 27.12
N LYS A 272 -12.01 4.33 26.02
CA LYS A 272 -11.77 2.88 25.93
C LYS A 272 -10.58 2.45 26.79
N ARG A 273 -10.72 1.33 27.53
CA ARG A 273 -9.70 0.74 28.40
C ARG A 273 -9.52 -0.75 28.09
N TYR A 274 -8.27 -1.18 27.96
CA TYR A 274 -7.88 -2.56 27.63
C TYR A 274 -7.04 -3.14 28.76
N GLN A 275 -7.71 -3.56 29.88
CA GLN A 275 -7.03 -4.02 31.09
C GLN A 275 -6.28 -5.34 30.91
N ASP A 276 -6.60 -6.07 29.85
CA ASP A 276 -5.98 -7.31 29.43
C ASP A 276 -4.72 -7.12 28.56
N ILE A 277 -4.33 -5.84 28.30
CA ILE A 277 -3.23 -5.49 27.41
C ILE A 277 -2.29 -4.48 28.06
N TYR A 278 -0.98 -4.78 28.06
CA TYR A 278 0.07 -3.86 28.50
C TYR A 278 0.94 -3.44 27.29
N ASN A 279 1.20 -2.14 27.21
CA ASN A 279 2.09 -1.58 26.19
C ASN A 279 3.56 -1.71 26.61
N LEU A 280 4.41 -2.02 25.64
CA LEU A 280 5.86 -2.01 25.84
C LEU A 280 6.40 -0.58 25.89
N ASN A 281 7.45 -0.39 26.70
CA ASN A 281 8.13 0.87 26.94
C ASN A 281 9.30 1.05 25.97
N PHE A 282 9.14 1.83 24.92
CA PHE A 282 10.20 2.14 23.96
C PHE A 282 11.25 3.13 24.50
N ASP A 283 11.00 3.74 25.65
CA ASP A 283 11.93 4.64 26.36
C ASP A 283 12.66 3.92 27.50
N SER A 284 12.57 2.58 27.59
CA SER A 284 13.33 1.76 28.53
C SER A 284 14.83 1.95 28.34
N GLU A 285 15.61 1.89 29.42
CA GLU A 285 17.09 1.86 29.33
C GLU A 285 17.58 0.66 28.49
N ASP A 286 16.83 -0.44 28.52
CA ASP A 286 17.10 -1.66 27.72
C ASP A 286 16.35 -1.67 26.36
N TRP A 287 16.08 -0.50 25.79
CA TRP A 287 15.34 -0.35 24.53
C TRP A 287 15.94 -1.15 23.37
N ARG A 288 17.28 -1.33 23.39
CA ARG A 288 17.94 -2.04 22.28
C ARG A 288 17.63 -3.53 22.30
N ALA A 289 17.66 -4.17 23.46
CA ALA A 289 17.28 -5.57 23.59
C ALA A 289 15.80 -5.79 23.27
N LEU A 290 14.92 -4.84 23.67
CA LEU A 290 13.51 -4.86 23.27
C LEU A 290 13.35 -4.83 21.74
N TRP A 291 14.08 -3.94 21.05
CA TRP A 291 14.03 -3.84 19.59
C TRP A 291 14.51 -5.12 18.92
N ASP A 292 15.62 -5.68 19.39
CA ASP A 292 16.17 -6.94 18.88
C ASP A 292 15.18 -8.11 19.08
N ALA A 293 14.54 -8.21 20.26
CA ALA A 293 13.52 -9.22 20.53
C ALA A 293 12.29 -9.08 19.59
N LEU A 294 11.81 -7.86 19.35
CA LEU A 294 10.71 -7.62 18.43
C LEU A 294 11.07 -7.94 16.98
N ARG A 295 12.29 -7.62 16.55
CA ARG A 295 12.81 -8.04 15.23
C ARG A 295 12.86 -9.55 15.12
N ASP A 296 13.37 -10.23 16.15
CA ASP A 296 13.53 -11.68 16.14
C ASP A 296 12.18 -12.41 16.08
N VAL A 297 11.12 -11.83 16.66
CA VAL A 297 9.74 -12.30 16.46
C VAL A 297 9.35 -12.25 14.96
N VAL A 298 9.57 -11.13 14.28
CA VAL A 298 9.25 -11.02 12.84
C VAL A 298 10.08 -12.00 12.03
N LEU A 299 11.39 -12.10 12.30
CA LEU A 299 12.30 -13.03 11.62
C LEU A 299 11.91 -14.49 11.87
N HIS A 300 11.43 -14.82 13.09
CA HIS A 300 10.91 -16.17 13.38
C HIS A 300 9.80 -16.57 12.41
N TRP A 301 8.81 -15.70 12.21
CA TRP A 301 7.71 -15.97 11.28
C TRP A 301 8.14 -15.88 9.82
N CYS A 302 9.09 -15.00 9.48
CA CYS A 302 9.69 -14.98 8.14
C CYS A 302 10.36 -16.31 7.79
N ARG A 303 11.09 -16.93 8.72
CA ARG A 303 11.73 -18.25 8.52
C ARG A 303 10.71 -19.38 8.36
N ARG A 304 9.48 -19.20 8.85
CA ARG A 304 8.33 -20.09 8.59
C ARG A 304 7.57 -19.79 7.31
N GLY A 305 8.04 -18.82 6.53
CA GLY A 305 7.48 -18.50 5.21
C GLY A 305 6.51 -17.32 5.19
N VAL A 306 6.21 -16.67 6.31
CA VAL A 306 5.37 -15.45 6.30
C VAL A 306 6.13 -14.31 5.66
N ARG A 307 5.43 -13.54 4.81
CA ARG A 307 5.99 -12.39 4.07
C ARG A 307 5.11 -11.15 4.13
N VAL A 308 4.01 -11.20 4.85
CA VAL A 308 3.07 -10.10 4.98
C VAL A 308 2.70 -9.92 6.44
N TYR A 309 2.86 -8.71 6.95
CA TYR A 309 2.52 -8.34 8.31
C TYR A 309 1.55 -7.17 8.31
N ARG A 310 0.38 -7.33 8.90
CA ARG A 310 -0.46 -6.21 9.32
C ARG A 310 0.03 -5.75 10.69
N VAL A 311 0.41 -4.51 10.81
CA VAL A 311 0.99 -3.96 12.02
C VAL A 311 -0.06 -3.16 12.77
N ASP A 312 -0.33 -3.60 14.01
CA ASP A 312 -1.32 -3.00 14.89
C ASP A 312 -0.82 -1.66 15.44
N ASN A 313 -1.57 -0.60 15.21
CA ASN A 313 -1.33 0.75 15.74
C ASN A 313 0.15 1.21 15.72
N PRO A 314 0.86 1.16 14.57
CA PRO A 314 2.29 1.52 14.50
C PRO A 314 2.57 2.98 14.89
N HIS A 315 1.61 3.86 14.72
CA HIS A 315 1.71 5.28 15.06
C HIS A 315 1.81 5.55 16.57
N THR A 316 1.58 4.54 17.40
CA THR A 316 1.75 4.61 18.86
C THR A 316 3.12 4.14 19.34
N LYS A 317 4.01 3.75 18.43
CA LYS A 317 5.34 3.24 18.70
C LYS A 317 6.40 4.17 18.10
N SER A 318 7.67 3.95 18.45
CA SER A 318 8.80 4.76 17.97
C SER A 318 8.97 4.68 16.45
N VAL A 319 8.96 5.83 15.77
CA VAL A 319 9.20 5.91 14.31
C VAL A 319 10.58 5.37 13.93
N PRO A 320 11.69 5.74 14.63
CA PRO A 320 13.01 5.15 14.36
C PRO A 320 13.08 3.63 14.53
N PHE A 321 12.28 3.06 15.44
CA PHE A 321 12.18 1.61 15.58
C PHE A 321 11.64 0.97 14.31
N TRP A 322 10.56 1.51 13.74
CA TRP A 322 9.97 0.97 12.53
C TRP A 322 10.91 1.06 11.32
N GLU A 323 11.57 2.20 11.14
CA GLU A 323 12.55 2.38 10.06
C GLU A 323 13.66 1.34 10.15
N TRP A 324 14.23 1.17 11.35
CA TRP A 324 15.26 0.18 11.61
C TRP A 324 14.74 -1.26 11.40
N LEU A 325 13.60 -1.64 12.02
CA LEU A 325 13.06 -3.00 11.95
C LEU A 325 12.74 -3.41 10.51
N ILE A 326 12.03 -2.55 9.77
CA ILE A 326 11.66 -2.82 8.38
C ILE A 326 12.91 -2.97 7.52
N GLY A 327 13.90 -2.09 7.70
CA GLY A 327 15.18 -2.14 6.99
C GLY A 327 15.94 -3.45 7.28
N ASP A 328 16.03 -3.84 8.54
CA ASP A 328 16.76 -5.03 8.98
C ASP A 328 16.09 -6.33 8.50
N VAL A 329 14.75 -6.42 8.62
CA VAL A 329 13.98 -7.57 8.12
C VAL A 329 14.11 -7.69 6.60
N ARG A 330 13.98 -6.61 5.84
CA ARG A 330 14.13 -6.62 4.38
C ARG A 330 15.56 -6.88 3.92
N ALA A 331 16.55 -6.63 4.76
CA ALA A 331 17.91 -7.04 4.46
C ALA A 331 18.06 -8.58 4.37
N GLU A 332 17.29 -9.36 5.12
CA GLU A 332 17.26 -10.83 5.05
C GLU A 332 16.13 -11.35 4.13
N PHE A 333 14.94 -10.72 4.20
CA PHE A 333 13.73 -11.09 3.45
C PHE A 333 13.18 -9.89 2.65
N PRO A 334 13.76 -9.55 1.50
CA PRO A 334 13.43 -8.33 0.73
C PRO A 334 11.98 -8.29 0.21
N GLU A 335 11.32 -9.43 0.13
CA GLU A 335 9.92 -9.55 -0.30
C GLU A 335 8.90 -9.24 0.80
N THR A 336 9.34 -8.88 2.03
CA THR A 336 8.43 -8.67 3.17
C THR A 336 7.65 -7.37 3.02
N ILE A 337 6.33 -7.47 3.21
CA ILE A 337 5.37 -6.37 3.17
C ILE A 337 4.93 -6.02 4.60
N PHE A 338 4.97 -4.75 4.93
CA PHE A 338 4.41 -4.21 6.17
C PHE A 338 3.21 -3.32 5.87
N PHE A 339 2.07 -3.67 6.41
CA PHE A 339 0.80 -2.98 6.24
C PHE A 339 0.40 -2.29 7.55
N ALA A 340 0.37 -0.95 7.55
CA ALA A 340 0.13 -0.15 8.75
C ALA A 340 -1.35 0.00 9.05
N GLU A 341 -1.78 -0.37 10.26
CA GLU A 341 -3.05 0.12 10.81
C GLU A 341 -2.84 1.49 11.45
N ALA A 342 -2.91 2.55 10.66
CA ALA A 342 -2.55 3.89 11.09
C ALA A 342 -3.71 4.88 10.91
N PHE A 343 -4.70 4.81 11.80
CA PHE A 343 -5.75 5.84 11.91
C PHE A 343 -5.23 7.00 12.76
N THR A 344 -4.51 7.92 12.14
CA THR A 344 -3.80 9.01 12.82
C THR A 344 -3.72 10.26 11.93
N ARG A 345 -2.97 11.26 12.41
CA ARG A 345 -2.79 12.53 11.70
C ARG A 345 -2.02 12.36 10.38
N PRO A 346 -2.31 13.15 9.34
CA PRO A 346 -1.70 13.05 8.02
C PRO A 346 -0.17 13.00 8.04
N ALA A 347 0.48 13.83 8.86
CA ALA A 347 1.95 13.84 8.97
C ALA A 347 2.51 12.49 9.44
N MET A 348 1.86 11.83 10.41
CA MET A 348 2.28 10.52 10.90
C MET A 348 2.02 9.43 9.85
N MET A 349 0.84 9.43 9.20
CA MET A 349 0.51 8.47 8.14
C MET A 349 1.55 8.51 7.01
N THR A 350 1.88 9.71 6.54
CA THR A 350 2.86 9.90 5.46
C THR A 350 4.29 9.59 5.91
N THR A 351 4.64 9.82 7.19
CA THR A 351 5.93 9.43 7.75
C THR A 351 6.08 7.92 7.76
N LEU A 352 5.08 7.17 8.23
CA LEU A 352 5.11 5.70 8.23
C LEU A 352 5.31 5.14 6.82
N ALA A 353 4.63 5.69 5.80
CA ALA A 353 4.85 5.29 4.42
C ALA A 353 6.29 5.55 3.95
N LYS A 354 6.87 6.71 4.28
CA LYS A 354 8.24 7.11 3.88
C LYS A 354 9.34 6.28 4.54
N ILE A 355 9.12 5.77 5.75
CA ILE A 355 10.11 4.95 6.46
C ILE A 355 10.02 3.46 6.12
N GLY A 356 9.10 3.05 5.22
CA GLY A 356 9.11 1.70 4.66
C GLY A 356 7.84 0.88 4.81
N PHE A 357 6.76 1.38 5.41
CA PHE A 357 5.48 0.68 5.34
C PHE A 357 4.99 0.62 3.89
N SER A 358 4.68 -0.58 3.42
CA SER A 358 4.28 -0.85 2.03
C SER A 358 2.90 -0.31 1.70
N GLN A 359 1.97 -0.44 2.63
CA GLN A 359 0.57 -0.06 2.53
C GLN A 359 0.07 0.48 3.87
N SER A 360 -1.06 1.20 3.85
CA SER A 360 -1.73 1.65 5.05
C SER A 360 -3.24 1.54 4.93
N TYR A 361 -3.91 1.17 6.04
CA TYR A 361 -5.33 1.49 6.21
C TYR A 361 -5.55 2.98 6.04
N THR A 362 -6.76 3.37 5.73
CA THR A 362 -7.15 4.75 5.50
C THR A 362 -8.50 5.05 6.15
N TYR A 363 -8.87 6.32 6.18
CA TYR A 363 -10.19 6.75 6.64
C TYR A 363 -11.32 6.47 5.65
N PHE A 364 -11.10 5.63 4.62
CA PHE A 364 -12.12 5.27 3.63
C PHE A 364 -13.43 4.81 4.27
N THR A 365 -13.38 3.99 5.31
CA THR A 365 -14.56 3.44 6.00
C THR A 365 -15.55 4.51 6.46
N TRP A 366 -15.05 5.70 6.84
CA TRP A 366 -15.84 6.84 7.32
C TRP A 366 -16.20 7.85 6.24
N LYS A 367 -15.79 7.66 4.99
CA LYS A 367 -16.08 8.54 3.86
C LYS A 367 -17.23 7.95 3.04
N ASN A 368 -18.47 8.42 3.29
CA ASN A 368 -19.68 7.81 2.75
C ASN A 368 -20.56 8.76 1.92
N THR A 369 -20.28 10.06 1.92
CA THR A 369 -20.90 11.05 1.04
C THR A 369 -20.01 11.41 -0.14
N LYS A 370 -20.59 11.95 -1.20
CA LYS A 370 -19.87 12.41 -2.39
C LYS A 370 -18.77 13.43 -2.03
N ALA A 371 -19.11 14.42 -1.21
CA ALA A 371 -18.17 15.48 -0.81
C ALA A 371 -17.00 14.91 0.00
N GLU A 372 -17.28 14.05 1.00
CA GLU A 372 -16.25 13.43 1.82
C GLU A 372 -15.31 12.53 1.01
N LEU A 373 -15.85 11.76 0.05
CA LEU A 373 -15.06 10.92 -0.84
C LEU A 373 -14.16 11.76 -1.74
N ALA A 374 -14.69 12.85 -2.32
CA ALA A 374 -13.93 13.73 -3.20
C ALA A 374 -12.74 14.36 -2.46
N GLU A 375 -12.99 15.02 -1.32
CA GLU A 375 -11.95 15.64 -0.49
C GLU A 375 -10.87 14.62 -0.07
N PHE A 376 -11.31 13.46 0.36
CA PHE A 376 -10.43 12.41 0.84
C PHE A 376 -9.54 11.83 -0.29
N LEU A 377 -10.11 11.60 -1.47
CA LEU A 377 -9.37 11.06 -2.60
C LEU A 377 -8.38 12.08 -3.17
N GLU A 378 -8.74 13.37 -3.21
CA GLU A 378 -7.81 14.45 -3.59
C GLU A 378 -6.61 14.50 -2.63
N LEU A 379 -6.85 14.39 -1.33
CA LEU A 379 -5.79 14.31 -0.34
C LEU A 379 -4.84 13.11 -0.60
N LEU A 380 -5.41 11.93 -0.82
CA LEU A 380 -4.62 10.71 -1.08
C LEU A 380 -3.87 10.76 -2.41
N LEU A 381 -4.44 11.38 -3.45
CA LEU A 381 -3.76 11.59 -4.73
C LEU A 381 -2.51 12.47 -4.57
N GLY A 382 -2.57 13.47 -3.71
CA GLY A 382 -1.39 14.26 -3.34
C GLY A 382 -0.27 13.45 -2.67
N TRP A 383 -0.60 12.29 -2.09
CA TRP A 383 0.36 11.40 -1.44
C TRP A 383 0.77 10.20 -2.30
N ALA A 384 0.13 9.98 -3.45
CA ALA A 384 0.34 8.80 -4.30
C ALA A 384 1.80 8.46 -4.62
N PRO A 385 2.74 9.44 -4.76
CA PRO A 385 4.15 9.13 -5.02
C PRO A 385 4.84 8.26 -3.95
N TYR A 386 4.35 8.27 -2.70
CA TYR A 386 4.99 7.56 -1.59
C TYR A 386 4.01 6.82 -0.66
N TYR A 387 2.71 6.97 -0.83
CA TYR A 387 1.68 6.38 0.03
C TYR A 387 0.77 5.46 -0.78
N ARG A 388 0.60 4.21 -0.35
CA ARG A 388 -0.26 3.23 -1.00
C ARG A 388 -1.46 2.91 -0.09
N PRO A 389 -2.64 3.43 -0.41
CA PRO A 389 -3.85 3.17 0.36
C PRO A 389 -4.33 1.73 0.17
N ASN A 390 -4.83 1.14 1.25
CA ASN A 390 -5.62 -0.10 1.22
C ASN A 390 -7.01 0.20 1.79
N PHE A 391 -8.05 -0.04 0.99
CA PHE A 391 -9.43 0.32 1.34
C PHE A 391 -10.16 -0.88 1.95
N PHE A 392 -10.01 -1.08 3.24
CA PHE A 392 -10.88 -2.01 3.96
C PHE A 392 -12.29 -1.43 4.08
N VAL A 393 -13.31 -2.22 3.71
CA VAL A 393 -14.71 -1.80 3.78
C VAL A 393 -15.29 -1.91 5.18
N ASN A 394 -14.75 -2.83 5.98
CA ASN A 394 -15.03 -3.05 7.40
C ASN A 394 -13.81 -3.71 8.06
N THR A 395 -13.76 -3.70 9.38
CA THR A 395 -12.80 -4.46 10.19
C THR A 395 -13.54 -5.01 11.42
N PRO A 396 -12.94 -5.90 12.23
CA PRO A 396 -13.56 -6.35 13.49
C PRO A 396 -13.91 -5.21 14.45
N ASP A 397 -13.27 -4.04 14.31
CA ASP A 397 -13.47 -2.84 15.14
C ASP A 397 -14.35 -1.77 14.50
N ILE A 398 -14.65 -1.89 13.20
CA ILE A 398 -15.26 -0.80 12.44
C ILE A 398 -16.41 -1.35 11.58
N LEU A 399 -17.60 -1.21 12.12
CA LEU A 399 -18.87 -1.35 11.42
C LEU A 399 -19.54 0.02 11.33
N HIS A 400 -19.22 0.79 10.29
CA HIS A 400 -19.73 2.15 10.14
C HIS A 400 -21.27 2.19 10.02
N GLU A 401 -21.89 3.26 10.53
CA GLU A 401 -23.33 3.49 10.51
C GLU A 401 -23.96 3.33 9.11
N TYR A 402 -23.24 3.73 8.05
CA TYR A 402 -23.70 3.56 6.67
C TYR A 402 -24.00 2.10 6.32
N LEU A 403 -23.19 1.15 6.80
CA LEU A 403 -23.44 -0.30 6.62
C LEU A 403 -24.56 -0.79 7.53
N GLN A 404 -24.57 -0.32 8.80
CA GLN A 404 -25.59 -0.72 9.78
C GLN A 404 -27.00 -0.42 9.29
N LEU A 405 -27.21 0.78 8.76
CA LEU A 405 -28.54 1.30 8.37
C LEU A 405 -28.88 1.06 6.90
N GLY A 406 -27.87 1.03 6.01
CA GLY A 406 -28.09 0.91 4.57
C GLY A 406 -28.31 -0.51 4.08
N GLY A 407 -27.92 -1.52 4.86
CA GLY A 407 -28.10 -2.92 4.53
C GLY A 407 -27.40 -3.36 3.23
N PRO A 408 -27.88 -4.42 2.55
CA PRO A 408 -27.22 -5.00 1.38
C PRO A 408 -26.81 -3.99 0.30
N PRO A 409 -27.61 -2.99 -0.08
CA PRO A 409 -27.18 -1.97 -1.05
C PRO A 409 -25.95 -1.17 -0.60
N ALA A 410 -25.84 -0.84 0.69
CA ALA A 410 -24.68 -0.13 1.22
C ALA A 410 -23.40 -0.98 1.12
N PHE A 411 -23.50 -2.29 1.41
CA PHE A 411 -22.38 -3.23 1.25
C PHE A 411 -21.93 -3.33 -0.21
N GLN A 412 -22.88 -3.39 -1.16
CA GLN A 412 -22.56 -3.41 -2.58
C GLN A 412 -21.82 -2.15 -3.02
N ALA A 413 -22.36 -0.96 -2.70
CA ALA A 413 -21.75 0.31 -3.05
C ALA A 413 -20.33 0.43 -2.49
N ARG A 414 -20.15 0.11 -1.20
CA ARG A 414 -18.83 0.19 -0.54
C ARG A 414 -17.81 -0.79 -1.13
N LEU A 415 -18.24 -1.99 -1.49
CA LEU A 415 -17.39 -2.98 -2.13
C LEU A 415 -16.92 -2.51 -3.51
N VAL A 416 -17.84 -2.01 -4.35
CA VAL A 416 -17.47 -1.47 -5.67
C VAL A 416 -16.50 -0.30 -5.53
N LEU A 417 -16.78 0.66 -4.65
CA LEU A 417 -15.89 1.79 -4.39
C LEU A 417 -14.49 1.32 -3.95
N ALA A 418 -14.42 0.44 -2.95
CA ALA A 418 -13.13 -0.04 -2.45
C ALA A 418 -12.32 -0.76 -3.54
N ALA A 419 -12.99 -1.65 -4.28
CA ALA A 419 -12.34 -2.49 -5.29
C ALA A 419 -11.91 -1.73 -6.54
N THR A 420 -12.51 -0.59 -6.87
CA THR A 420 -12.22 0.16 -8.12
C THR A 420 -11.51 1.49 -7.90
N LEU A 421 -11.62 2.11 -6.73
CA LEU A 421 -10.85 3.31 -6.37
C LEU A 421 -9.40 2.98 -6.03
N SER A 422 -9.19 1.95 -5.20
CA SER A 422 -7.85 1.59 -4.72
C SER A 422 -7.33 0.30 -5.36
N PRO A 423 -6.02 0.24 -5.67
CA PRO A 423 -5.37 -0.99 -6.10
C PRO A 423 -5.38 -2.09 -5.04
N SER A 424 -5.44 -1.72 -3.76
CA SER A 424 -5.54 -2.68 -2.65
C SER A 424 -6.81 -2.42 -1.84
N TYR A 425 -7.57 -3.47 -1.57
CA TYR A 425 -8.75 -3.42 -0.72
C TYR A 425 -8.89 -4.69 0.11
N GLY A 426 -9.71 -4.63 1.15
CA GLY A 426 -9.96 -5.78 1.99
C GLY A 426 -11.37 -5.83 2.55
N ILE A 427 -11.80 -7.04 2.89
CA ILE A 427 -13.03 -7.32 3.63
C ILE A 427 -12.74 -8.19 4.85
N TYR A 428 -13.46 -7.96 5.93
CA TYR A 428 -13.49 -8.84 7.09
C TYR A 428 -14.65 -9.84 6.97
N SER A 429 -14.40 -11.09 7.34
CA SER A 429 -15.35 -12.22 7.32
C SER A 429 -16.71 -11.87 7.93
N GLY A 430 -17.78 -12.17 7.20
CA GLY A 430 -19.15 -11.78 7.53
C GLY A 430 -19.67 -10.59 6.71
N TYR A 431 -18.78 -9.82 6.07
CA TYR A 431 -19.17 -8.78 5.13
C TYR A 431 -19.99 -9.34 3.97
N GLU A 432 -19.57 -10.46 3.44
CA GLU A 432 -20.24 -11.16 2.33
C GLU A 432 -21.65 -11.67 2.67
N ARG A 433 -21.96 -11.72 3.98
CA ARG A 433 -23.27 -12.09 4.54
C ARG A 433 -24.11 -10.90 5.00
N PHE A 434 -23.58 -9.67 4.81
CA PHE A 434 -24.20 -8.43 5.29
C PHE A 434 -24.35 -8.39 6.81
N GLU A 435 -23.38 -8.90 7.58
CA GLU A 435 -23.35 -8.76 9.03
C GLU A 435 -23.25 -7.27 9.40
N ARG A 436 -24.26 -6.76 10.14
CA ARG A 436 -24.40 -5.31 10.34
C ARG A 436 -25.00 -4.90 11.67
N VAL A 437 -25.05 -5.81 12.63
CA VAL A 437 -25.63 -5.50 13.94
C VAL A 437 -24.54 -5.00 14.87
N PRO A 438 -24.63 -3.73 15.35
CA PRO A 438 -23.67 -3.20 16.32
C PRO A 438 -23.98 -3.72 17.73
N VAL A 439 -22.97 -3.68 18.62
CA VAL A 439 -23.11 -4.10 20.03
C VAL A 439 -24.03 -3.16 20.83
N ALA A 440 -24.13 -1.89 20.43
CA ALA A 440 -25.00 -0.88 21.00
C ALA A 440 -25.30 0.19 19.94
N ALA A 441 -26.34 0.99 20.16
CA ALA A 441 -26.58 2.19 19.36
C ALA A 441 -25.33 3.09 19.43
N ASP A 442 -25.00 3.73 18.35
CA ASP A 442 -23.82 4.60 18.19
C ASP A 442 -22.46 3.89 18.37
N SER A 443 -22.42 2.55 18.35
CA SER A 443 -21.19 1.77 18.36
C SER A 443 -20.82 1.31 16.95
N GLU A 444 -19.53 1.31 16.65
CA GLU A 444 -18.98 0.71 15.44
C GLU A 444 -18.52 -0.75 15.67
N GLU A 445 -18.61 -1.27 16.89
CA GLU A 445 -18.25 -2.64 17.20
C GLU A 445 -19.42 -3.60 16.93
N TYR A 446 -19.11 -4.75 16.37
CA TYR A 446 -20.11 -5.81 16.11
C TYR A 446 -20.64 -6.41 17.40
N VAL A 447 -21.95 -6.72 17.45
CA VAL A 447 -22.50 -7.61 18.46
C VAL A 447 -21.90 -9.01 18.28
N ASP A 448 -21.61 -9.67 19.40
CA ASP A 448 -21.00 -11.01 19.42
C ASP A 448 -19.75 -11.08 18.55
N SER A 449 -18.87 -10.06 18.70
CA SER A 449 -17.65 -9.92 17.91
C SER A 449 -16.71 -11.11 18.07
N GLU A 450 -16.10 -11.57 16.98
CA GLU A 450 -15.06 -12.60 17.00
C GLU A 450 -13.80 -12.21 17.77
N LYS A 451 -13.67 -10.94 18.15
CA LYS A 451 -12.63 -10.49 19.11
C LYS A 451 -12.80 -11.14 20.48
N TYR A 452 -14.02 -11.51 20.84
CA TYR A 452 -14.37 -12.02 22.19
C TYR A 452 -15.11 -13.33 22.16
N GLU A 453 -15.48 -13.82 20.97
CA GLU A 453 -16.24 -15.06 20.79
C GLU A 453 -15.67 -15.94 19.69
N VAL A 454 -16.06 -17.19 19.69
CA VAL A 454 -15.83 -18.11 18.58
C VAL A 454 -17.13 -18.26 17.79
N LYS A 455 -17.11 -17.90 16.52
CA LYS A 455 -18.24 -18.12 15.60
C LYS A 455 -17.98 -19.37 14.75
N GLN A 456 -19.03 -19.89 14.14
CA GLN A 456 -18.86 -20.88 13.07
C GLN A 456 -18.97 -20.16 11.73
N ARG A 457 -17.93 -20.23 10.95
CA ARG A 457 -17.79 -19.52 9.68
C ARG A 457 -17.72 -20.46 8.49
N ALA A 458 -18.23 -19.97 7.34
CA ALA A 458 -18.06 -20.57 6.03
C ALA A 458 -18.03 -19.46 4.97
N LEU A 459 -17.40 -19.71 3.84
CA LEU A 459 -17.39 -18.80 2.67
C LEU A 459 -18.65 -19.02 1.85
N ASP A 460 -19.79 -18.47 2.31
CA ASP A 460 -21.10 -18.66 1.71
C ASP A 460 -21.98 -17.41 1.92
N GLY A 461 -21.83 -16.40 1.18
CA GLY A 461 -22.61 -15.17 1.31
C GLY A 461 -23.21 -14.72 -0.03
N PRO A 462 -24.35 -14.01 -0.02
CA PRO A 462 -24.98 -13.52 -1.25
C PRO A 462 -24.14 -12.47 -1.99
N LEU A 463 -23.14 -11.87 -1.35
CA LEU A 463 -22.25 -10.90 -1.96
C LEU A 463 -21.04 -11.53 -2.69
N LEU A 464 -20.74 -12.81 -2.45
CA LEU A 464 -19.58 -13.49 -3.04
C LEU A 464 -19.51 -13.45 -4.58
N PRO A 465 -20.63 -13.56 -5.34
CA PRO A 465 -20.58 -13.42 -6.79
C PRO A 465 -20.07 -12.04 -7.23
N LEU A 466 -20.46 -10.96 -6.55
CA LEU A 466 -19.97 -9.62 -6.84
C LEU A 466 -18.50 -9.46 -6.45
N VAL A 467 -18.08 -10.03 -5.30
CA VAL A 467 -16.66 -10.06 -4.89
C VAL A 467 -15.80 -10.72 -5.96
N GLN A 468 -16.20 -11.92 -6.41
CA GLN A 468 -15.49 -12.68 -7.44
C GLN A 468 -15.41 -11.89 -8.76
N ARG A 469 -16.54 -11.31 -9.19
CA ARG A 469 -16.58 -10.50 -10.41
C ARG A 469 -15.67 -9.27 -10.34
N LEU A 470 -15.69 -8.54 -9.24
CA LEU A 470 -14.83 -7.38 -9.05
C LEU A 470 -13.34 -7.77 -9.03
N ASN A 471 -12.98 -8.86 -8.36
CA ASN A 471 -11.61 -9.35 -8.34
C ASN A 471 -11.13 -9.80 -9.72
N GLU A 472 -12.01 -10.42 -10.53
CA GLU A 472 -11.73 -10.76 -11.93
C GLU A 472 -11.49 -9.48 -12.76
N ILE A 473 -12.38 -8.49 -12.68
CA ILE A 473 -12.27 -7.20 -13.38
C ILE A 473 -10.94 -6.53 -13.01
N ARG A 474 -10.59 -6.45 -11.74
CA ARG A 474 -9.34 -5.82 -11.27
C ARG A 474 -8.08 -6.50 -11.82
N ARG A 475 -8.10 -7.81 -12.01
CA ARG A 475 -6.97 -8.57 -12.57
C ARG A 475 -6.86 -8.42 -14.08
N THR A 476 -8.00 -8.31 -14.77
CA THR A 476 -8.03 -8.20 -16.24
C THR A 476 -7.87 -6.77 -16.75
N GLU A 477 -8.11 -5.77 -15.91
CA GLU A 477 -8.03 -4.35 -16.26
C GLU A 477 -6.85 -3.67 -15.51
N PRO A 478 -5.65 -3.60 -16.11
CA PRO A 478 -4.44 -3.08 -15.44
C PRO A 478 -4.57 -1.63 -14.96
N VAL A 479 -5.45 -0.86 -15.57
CA VAL A 479 -5.74 0.52 -15.18
C VAL A 479 -6.31 0.63 -13.75
N LEU A 480 -6.97 -0.42 -13.23
CA LEU A 480 -7.45 -0.50 -11.85
C LEU A 480 -6.35 -0.84 -10.84
N GLN A 481 -5.17 -1.25 -11.31
CA GLN A 481 -4.03 -1.63 -10.47
C GLN A 481 -3.12 -0.45 -10.13
N ARG A 482 -3.56 0.77 -10.41
CA ARG A 482 -2.87 2.03 -10.15
C ARG A 482 -3.77 2.97 -9.37
N PHE A 483 -3.21 3.77 -8.48
CA PHE A 483 -3.97 4.78 -7.73
C PHE A 483 -3.88 6.17 -8.37
N GLU A 484 -2.72 6.55 -8.82
CA GLU A 484 -2.36 7.86 -9.36
C GLU A 484 -3.11 8.27 -10.64
N ASN A 485 -3.73 7.31 -11.32
CA ASN A 485 -4.51 7.53 -12.54
C ASN A 485 -6.01 7.81 -12.28
N LEU A 486 -6.38 7.95 -11.01
CA LEU A 486 -7.76 8.30 -10.62
C LEU A 486 -8.06 9.76 -10.96
N ARG A 487 -9.22 10.00 -11.57
CA ARG A 487 -9.76 11.32 -11.84
C ARG A 487 -11.24 11.36 -11.47
N LEU A 488 -11.64 12.29 -10.64
CA LEU A 488 -13.04 12.50 -10.30
C LEU A 488 -13.80 13.07 -11.52
N LEU A 489 -15.04 12.60 -11.71
CA LEU A 489 -15.96 13.10 -12.73
C LEU A 489 -17.11 13.84 -12.05
N ASP A 490 -17.50 14.98 -12.63
CA ASP A 490 -18.62 15.74 -12.11
C ASP A 490 -19.93 14.99 -12.30
N THR A 491 -20.82 15.09 -11.31
CA THR A 491 -22.21 14.66 -11.39
C THR A 491 -23.10 15.78 -10.87
N HIS A 492 -24.35 15.85 -11.32
CA HIS A 492 -25.25 16.95 -10.96
C HIS A 492 -25.84 16.79 -9.55
N GLY A 493 -26.13 15.54 -9.15
CA GLY A 493 -26.73 15.25 -7.85
C GLY A 493 -25.69 14.91 -6.77
N GLU A 494 -26.17 14.77 -5.55
CA GLU A 494 -25.36 14.50 -4.35
C GLU A 494 -25.14 13.00 -4.09
N HIS A 495 -25.90 12.12 -4.77
CA HIS A 495 -25.93 10.71 -4.44
C HIS A 495 -25.20 9.80 -5.44
N VAL A 496 -24.87 10.30 -6.63
CA VAL A 496 -24.06 9.56 -7.60
C VAL A 496 -22.63 10.06 -7.52
N PHE A 497 -21.72 9.14 -7.22
CA PHE A 497 -20.28 9.41 -7.22
C PHE A 497 -19.66 8.77 -8.47
N ALA A 498 -18.94 9.57 -9.27
CA ALA A 498 -18.35 9.12 -10.51
C ALA A 498 -16.87 9.49 -10.61
N TYR A 499 -16.11 8.62 -11.27
CA TYR A 499 -14.68 8.80 -11.50
C TYR A 499 -14.20 7.99 -12.71
N ALA A 500 -13.05 8.36 -13.22
CA ALA A 500 -12.33 7.62 -14.25
C ALA A 500 -11.02 7.03 -13.68
N LYS A 501 -10.61 5.91 -14.26
CA LYS A 501 -9.29 5.29 -14.09
C LYS A 501 -8.60 5.32 -15.45
N GLY A 502 -7.63 6.24 -15.59
CA GLY A 502 -7.07 6.57 -16.90
C GLY A 502 -8.15 7.01 -17.88
N THR A 503 -8.00 6.59 -19.14
CA THR A 503 -8.97 6.76 -20.22
C THR A 503 -9.75 5.49 -20.54
N GLU A 504 -9.51 4.41 -19.78
CA GLU A 504 -10.00 3.07 -20.09
C GLU A 504 -11.25 2.68 -19.31
N ILE A 505 -11.44 3.21 -18.09
CA ILE A 505 -12.58 2.85 -17.25
C ILE A 505 -13.22 4.10 -16.65
N ALA A 506 -14.54 4.17 -16.71
CA ALA A 506 -15.36 5.10 -15.95
C ALA A 506 -16.26 4.32 -14.98
N VAL A 507 -16.39 4.80 -13.75
CA VAL A 507 -17.22 4.19 -12.71
C VAL A 507 -18.24 5.21 -12.22
N ALA A 508 -19.48 4.76 -12.02
CA ALA A 508 -20.53 5.55 -11.37
C ALA A 508 -21.21 4.67 -10.31
N VAL A 509 -21.35 5.18 -9.09
CA VAL A 509 -21.93 4.46 -7.94
C VAL A 509 -23.03 5.28 -7.29
N ASN A 510 -24.17 4.67 -7.08
CA ASN A 510 -25.24 5.26 -6.27
C ASN A 510 -24.92 5.08 -4.77
N LEU A 511 -24.63 6.17 -4.09
CA LEU A 511 -24.33 6.20 -2.65
C LEU A 511 -25.59 6.13 -1.77
N ASP A 512 -26.80 6.29 -2.37
CA ASP A 512 -28.05 6.13 -1.62
C ASP A 512 -28.42 4.65 -1.53
N PRO A 513 -28.40 4.04 -0.33
CA PRO A 513 -28.75 2.64 -0.18
C PRO A 513 -30.25 2.35 -0.18
N ARG A 514 -31.10 3.38 -0.28
CA ARG A 514 -32.55 3.29 -0.11
C ARG A 514 -33.34 3.59 -1.38
N LEU A 515 -32.85 4.54 -2.19
CA LEU A 515 -33.55 5.04 -3.36
C LEU A 515 -32.74 4.85 -4.64
N PRO A 516 -33.41 4.50 -5.76
CA PRO A 516 -32.76 4.59 -7.06
C PRO A 516 -32.42 6.06 -7.36
N ARG A 517 -31.33 6.30 -8.09
CA ARG A 517 -30.88 7.63 -8.46
C ARG A 517 -30.59 7.70 -9.95
N GLU A 518 -31.09 8.76 -10.55
CA GLU A 518 -30.78 9.17 -11.91
C GLU A 518 -29.90 10.39 -11.84
N ASP A 519 -28.85 10.43 -12.68
CA ASP A 519 -27.90 11.55 -12.68
C ASP A 519 -27.26 11.72 -14.06
N VAL A 520 -26.47 12.77 -14.20
CA VAL A 520 -25.65 13.05 -15.37
C VAL A 520 -24.18 13.05 -14.96
N VAL A 521 -23.44 12.10 -15.49
CA VAL A 521 -21.96 12.05 -15.39
C VAL A 521 -21.36 12.91 -16.50
N VAL A 522 -20.46 13.81 -16.13
CA VAL A 522 -19.75 14.68 -17.08
C VAL A 522 -18.36 14.15 -17.36
N VAL A 523 -18.13 13.70 -18.59
CA VAL A 523 -16.80 13.30 -19.07
C VAL A 523 -16.09 14.54 -19.62
N PRO A 524 -15.01 15.01 -18.97
CA PRO A 524 -14.35 16.25 -19.38
C PRO A 524 -13.51 16.04 -20.65
N ALA A 525 -13.43 17.09 -21.50
CA ALA A 525 -12.68 17.05 -22.76
C ALA A 525 -11.17 16.79 -22.56
N GLU A 526 -10.64 17.17 -21.40
CA GLU A 526 -9.24 16.97 -21.00
C GLU A 526 -8.85 15.50 -20.81
N LEU A 527 -9.82 14.57 -20.80
CA LEU A 527 -9.53 13.13 -20.87
C LEU A 527 -9.05 12.70 -22.27
N GLY A 528 -9.25 13.57 -23.30
CA GLY A 528 -8.78 13.27 -24.66
C GLY A 528 -9.55 12.14 -25.34
N LEU A 529 -10.75 11.82 -24.89
CA LEU A 529 -11.62 10.81 -25.51
C LEU A 529 -12.29 11.37 -26.77
N PRO A 530 -12.73 10.50 -27.72
CA PRO A 530 -13.54 10.92 -28.86
C PRO A 530 -14.83 11.65 -28.45
N GLU A 531 -15.46 12.39 -29.38
CA GLU A 531 -16.73 13.07 -29.12
C GLU A 531 -17.82 12.07 -28.69
N GLU A 532 -17.87 10.90 -29.34
CA GLU A 532 -18.74 9.78 -28.98
C GLU A 532 -17.92 8.49 -28.95
N PHE A 533 -18.22 7.61 -27.99
CA PHE A 533 -17.52 6.35 -27.81
C PHE A 533 -18.42 5.27 -27.19
N PRO A 534 -18.24 4.00 -27.58
CA PRO A 534 -18.93 2.89 -26.92
C PRO A 534 -18.38 2.66 -25.52
N VAL A 535 -19.24 2.22 -24.61
CA VAL A 535 -18.86 1.76 -23.28
C VAL A 535 -19.53 0.41 -23.00
N TYR A 536 -18.81 -0.44 -22.29
CA TYR A 536 -19.25 -1.77 -21.90
C TYR A 536 -19.23 -1.92 -20.38
N ASP A 537 -20.39 -2.15 -19.77
CA ASP A 537 -20.46 -2.36 -18.31
C ASP A 537 -19.92 -3.74 -17.93
N LEU A 538 -18.80 -3.75 -17.26
CA LEU A 538 -18.12 -4.97 -16.81
C LEU A 538 -18.90 -5.74 -15.73
N LEU A 539 -19.85 -5.10 -15.03
CA LEU A 539 -20.69 -5.75 -14.02
C LEU A 539 -21.89 -6.48 -14.66
N THR A 540 -22.58 -5.83 -15.60
CA THR A 540 -23.84 -6.33 -16.17
C THR A 540 -23.69 -6.97 -17.55
N GLY A 541 -22.63 -6.61 -18.29
CA GLY A 541 -22.45 -7.00 -19.69
C GLY A 541 -23.20 -6.13 -20.69
N GLU A 542 -23.85 -5.07 -20.25
CA GLU A 542 -24.60 -4.16 -21.10
C GLU A 542 -23.70 -3.21 -21.86
N ARG A 543 -24.17 -2.72 -23.02
CA ARG A 543 -23.44 -1.78 -23.86
C ARG A 543 -24.21 -0.49 -23.98
N TYR A 544 -23.49 0.62 -23.89
CA TYR A 544 -24.06 1.96 -24.03
C TYR A 544 -23.18 2.83 -24.96
N HIS A 545 -23.71 3.97 -25.37
CA HIS A 545 -22.97 5.02 -26.06
C HIS A 545 -22.84 6.22 -25.15
N TRP A 546 -21.61 6.60 -24.85
CA TRP A 546 -21.28 7.82 -24.11
C TRP A 546 -20.59 8.83 -25.03
N ARG A 547 -20.51 10.06 -24.56
CA ARG A 547 -19.82 11.15 -25.24
C ARG A 547 -18.94 11.93 -24.27
N THR A 548 -17.99 12.67 -24.81
CA THR A 548 -17.36 13.78 -24.11
C THR A 548 -18.44 14.79 -23.75
N GLY A 549 -18.55 15.17 -22.49
CA GLY A 549 -19.64 15.96 -21.93
C GLY A 549 -20.64 15.10 -21.13
N ARG A 550 -21.93 15.31 -21.32
CA ARG A 550 -23.03 14.85 -20.44
C ARG A 550 -23.52 13.47 -20.83
N ASN A 551 -23.54 12.54 -19.86
CA ASN A 551 -24.01 11.17 -20.03
C ASN A 551 -24.99 10.83 -18.90
N TYR A 552 -26.19 10.37 -19.27
CA TYR A 552 -27.19 9.93 -18.31
C TYR A 552 -26.81 8.58 -17.71
N VAL A 553 -27.07 8.42 -16.40
CA VAL A 553 -26.96 7.16 -15.66
C VAL A 553 -28.17 6.98 -14.75
N GLY A 554 -28.72 5.75 -14.70
CA GLY A 554 -29.80 5.36 -13.79
C GLY A 554 -29.35 4.14 -12.96
N LEU A 555 -29.30 4.29 -11.65
CA LEU A 555 -28.72 3.30 -10.74
C LEU A 555 -29.73 2.91 -9.64
N VAL A 556 -29.92 1.62 -9.44
CA VAL A 556 -30.69 1.07 -8.31
C VAL A 556 -30.02 1.44 -6.97
N PRO A 557 -30.68 1.29 -5.81
CA PRO A 557 -30.06 1.55 -4.51
C PRO A 557 -28.73 0.80 -4.36
N GLY A 558 -27.64 1.54 -4.05
CA GLY A 558 -26.30 0.97 -3.93
C GLY A 558 -25.70 0.36 -5.21
N GLY A 559 -26.40 0.52 -6.35
CA GLY A 559 -25.96 0.00 -7.64
C GLY A 559 -24.80 0.80 -8.23
N ALA A 560 -24.10 0.19 -9.18
CA ALA A 560 -22.96 0.80 -9.85
C ALA A 560 -22.85 0.34 -11.30
N HIS A 561 -22.18 1.17 -12.10
CA HIS A 561 -21.62 0.81 -13.40
C HIS A 561 -20.10 0.84 -13.34
N VAL A 562 -19.45 -0.14 -13.94
CA VAL A 562 -18.00 -0.17 -14.19
C VAL A 562 -17.81 -0.25 -15.70
N MET A 563 -17.74 0.91 -16.35
CA MET A 563 -17.76 1.08 -17.79
C MET A 563 -16.37 0.99 -18.39
N LYS A 564 -16.08 -0.05 -19.19
CA LYS A 564 -14.91 -0.11 -20.06
C LYS A 564 -15.15 0.76 -21.29
N ILE A 565 -14.25 1.70 -21.55
CA ILE A 565 -14.34 2.68 -22.63
C ILE A 565 -13.72 2.11 -23.90
N GLY A 566 -14.39 2.27 -25.05
CA GLY A 566 -13.88 1.83 -26.36
C GLY A 566 -13.98 0.32 -26.61
N ALA A 567 -14.80 -0.43 -25.85
CA ALA A 567 -14.95 -1.88 -25.96
C ALA A 567 -16.17 -2.30 -26.83
#